data_6a75db619ad9023fd3e684bd718bf95f
#
_entry.id   6a75db619ad9023fd3e684bd718bf95f
#
_cell.length_a   1.000
_cell.length_b   1.000
_cell.length_c   1.000
_cell.angle_alpha   90.00
_cell.angle_beta   90.00
_cell.angle_gamma   90.00
#
_symmetry.space_group_name_H-M   'P 1'
#
loop_
_entity.id
_entity.type
_entity.pdbx_description
1 polymer ?
#
loop_
_entity_poly.entity_id
_entity_poly.type
_entity_poly.pdbx_seq_one_letter_code
_entity_poly.pdbx_strand_id
1 'polypeptide(L)'
;MFTPLPESATVKVEASVARDLLTAAKALPEYENREYYATDLQTRLRDHFQRRCGGFEELMGQIEQRLRKWPYCVLVQGMSFDQGNKVFVGVNRAFGELVARPYEKPRAQLVHYIQPATDIPSARGGHESERLHTDTADWEPPIELISMVCVRADPDGGGRSRVLDVDSIREEVNDKLGAATLNHLETEAVPWQLASYCGGGVQWRTILTESNVCWRRYTIDAALDSTGATLSPEMLSALDAFENVITNTPRTIDFLMSEGELLFSDNRRTIHARTPISTNGKTSDRLMIRSWVRRG
;
A
#
# COMPACT_ATOMS: atom_id res chain seq x y z
N MET A 1 18.26 -0.57 -14.77
CA MET A 1 18.07 0.71 -14.02
C MET A 1 16.57 0.86 -13.82
N PHE A 2 16.09 1.12 -12.61
CA PHE A 2 14.65 1.25 -12.34
C PHE A 2 14.09 2.56 -12.89
N THR A 3 12.78 2.60 -13.10
CA THR A 3 12.06 3.79 -13.58
C THR A 3 11.86 4.77 -12.41
N PRO A 4 12.19 6.07 -12.55
CA PRO A 4 11.88 7.05 -11.52
C PRO A 4 10.37 7.32 -11.47
N LEU A 5 9.87 7.82 -10.31
CA LEU A 5 8.49 8.25 -10.20
C LEU A 5 8.24 9.43 -11.18
N PRO A 6 7.24 9.33 -12.08
CA PRO A 6 6.97 10.39 -13.04
C PRO A 6 6.39 11.63 -12.33
N GLU A 7 6.71 12.82 -12.84
CA GLU A 7 6.18 14.07 -12.29
C GLU A 7 4.65 14.14 -12.32
N SER A 8 4.03 13.51 -13.31
CA SER A 8 2.56 13.38 -13.41
C SER A 8 1.93 12.64 -12.23
N ALA A 9 2.69 11.82 -11.50
CA ALA A 9 2.27 11.12 -10.30
C ALA A 9 2.56 11.93 -9.01
N THR A 10 2.95 13.21 -9.12
CA THR A 10 3.25 14.04 -7.95
C THR A 10 2.22 15.17 -7.82
N VAL A 11 1.69 15.38 -6.61
CA VAL A 11 0.85 16.52 -6.22
C VAL A 11 1.65 17.39 -5.27
N LYS A 12 1.82 18.67 -5.62
CA LYS A 12 2.43 19.67 -4.72
C LYS A 12 1.32 20.43 -4.00
N VAL A 13 1.33 20.38 -2.68
CA VAL A 13 0.36 21.07 -1.84
C VAL A 13 0.78 22.53 -1.68
N GLU A 14 -0.14 23.44 -1.90
CA GLU A 14 0.11 24.86 -1.64
C GLU A 14 0.37 25.10 -0.15
N ALA A 15 1.31 25.99 0.17
CA ALA A 15 1.68 26.29 1.55
C ALA A 15 0.52 26.86 2.39
N SER A 16 -0.44 27.51 1.76
CA SER A 16 -1.70 27.96 2.39
C SER A 16 -2.54 26.78 2.85
N VAL A 17 -2.77 25.81 1.98
CA VAL A 17 -3.56 24.58 2.26
C VAL A 17 -2.90 23.77 3.38
N ALA A 18 -1.59 23.55 3.32
CA ALA A 18 -0.85 22.84 4.37
C ALA A 18 -0.97 23.52 5.74
N ARG A 19 -0.88 24.85 5.78
CA ARG A 19 -1.03 25.64 7.00
C ARG A 19 -2.46 25.59 7.54
N ASP A 20 -3.46 25.67 6.68
CA ASP A 20 -4.86 25.63 7.06
C ASP A 20 -5.23 24.26 7.64
N LEU A 21 -4.72 23.17 7.07
CA LEU A 21 -4.87 21.82 7.61
C LEU A 21 -4.32 21.71 9.04
N LEU A 22 -3.09 22.18 9.29
CA LEU A 22 -2.53 22.16 10.64
C LEU A 22 -3.30 23.07 11.61
N THR A 23 -3.74 24.24 11.16
CA THR A 23 -4.51 25.16 11.98
C THR A 23 -5.86 24.53 12.36
N ALA A 24 -6.53 23.91 11.41
CA ALA A 24 -7.75 23.16 11.66
C ALA A 24 -7.54 21.98 12.61
N ALA A 25 -6.45 21.23 12.45
CA ALA A 25 -6.11 20.12 13.35
C ALA A 25 -5.87 20.58 14.80
N LYS A 26 -5.20 21.72 15.00
CA LYS A 26 -4.96 22.30 16.33
C LYS A 26 -6.23 22.75 17.04
N ALA A 27 -7.30 23.06 16.30
CA ALA A 27 -8.60 23.44 16.86
C ALA A 27 -9.41 22.23 17.38
N LEU A 28 -8.97 21.03 17.12
CA LEU A 28 -9.60 19.78 17.55
C LEU A 28 -8.93 19.25 18.83
N PRO A 29 -9.69 18.51 19.68
CA PRO A 29 -9.08 17.82 20.81
C PRO A 29 -8.02 16.79 20.35
N GLU A 30 -7.19 16.36 21.26
CA GLU A 30 -6.30 15.23 21.02
C GLU A 30 -7.10 13.93 21.12
N TYR A 31 -6.76 12.98 20.23
CA TYR A 31 -7.38 11.67 20.17
C TYR A 31 -6.32 10.58 20.34
N GLU A 32 -6.68 9.51 21.05
CA GLU A 32 -5.86 8.31 21.05
C GLU A 32 -6.09 7.51 19.77
N ASN A 33 -5.07 6.74 19.33
CA ASN A 33 -5.16 5.95 18.10
C ASN A 33 -6.39 5.01 18.06
N ARG A 34 -6.80 4.47 19.22
CA ARG A 34 -7.99 3.63 19.33
C ARG A 34 -9.31 4.37 19.07
N GLU A 35 -9.38 5.69 19.25
CA GLU A 35 -10.60 6.45 19.01
C GLU A 35 -10.89 6.59 17.52
N TYR A 36 -9.85 6.54 16.67
CA TYR A 36 -10.00 6.57 15.21
C TYR A 36 -10.73 5.37 14.61
N TYR A 37 -10.96 4.30 15.40
CA TYR A 37 -11.83 3.19 14.97
C TYR A 37 -13.29 3.60 14.76
N ALA A 38 -13.74 4.66 15.41
CA ALA A 38 -15.08 5.15 15.23
C ALA A 38 -15.19 5.82 13.85
N THR A 39 -15.93 5.20 12.95
CA THR A 39 -16.15 5.70 11.57
C THR A 39 -16.74 7.11 11.57
N ASP A 40 -17.56 7.43 12.58
CA ASP A 40 -18.09 8.77 12.76
C ASP A 40 -17.02 9.80 13.15
N LEU A 41 -16.00 9.44 13.91
CA LEU A 41 -14.87 10.33 14.19
C LEU A 41 -14.08 10.59 12.92
N GLN A 42 -13.78 9.56 12.13
CA GLN A 42 -13.10 9.72 10.84
C GLN A 42 -13.88 10.68 9.91
N THR A 43 -15.21 10.52 9.85
CA THR A 43 -16.08 11.38 9.05
C THR A 43 -16.07 12.80 9.56
N ARG A 44 -16.19 13.02 10.89
CA ARG A 44 -16.11 14.37 11.48
C ARG A 44 -14.78 15.05 11.21
N LEU A 45 -13.67 14.32 11.21
CA LEU A 45 -12.37 14.88 10.88
C LEU A 45 -12.31 15.35 9.43
N ARG A 46 -12.71 14.50 8.47
CA ARG A 46 -12.80 14.89 7.06
C ARG A 46 -13.66 16.14 6.89
N ASP A 47 -14.88 16.14 7.44
CA ASP A 47 -15.84 17.25 7.30
C ASP A 47 -15.33 18.53 7.97
N HIS A 48 -14.56 18.41 9.06
CA HIS A 48 -13.93 19.54 9.71
C HIS A 48 -12.88 20.18 8.80
N PHE A 49 -11.99 19.39 8.18
CA PHE A 49 -11.00 19.90 7.23
C PHE A 49 -11.66 20.47 5.98
N GLN A 50 -12.67 19.82 5.44
CA GLN A 50 -13.44 20.33 4.29
C GLN A 50 -14.03 21.72 4.55
N ARG A 51 -14.56 21.95 5.75
CA ARG A 51 -15.13 23.27 6.13
C ARG A 51 -14.09 24.33 6.48
N ARG A 52 -12.92 23.94 6.96
CA ARG A 52 -11.91 24.86 7.52
C ARG A 52 -10.72 25.14 6.60
N CYS A 53 -10.53 24.31 5.58
CA CYS A 53 -9.44 24.44 4.63
C CYS A 53 -10.01 24.63 3.22
N GLY A 54 -9.91 25.84 2.67
CA GLY A 54 -10.54 26.22 1.40
C GLY A 54 -10.02 25.45 0.17
N GLY A 55 -8.83 24.86 0.26
CA GLY A 55 -8.24 24.04 -0.82
C GLY A 55 -8.39 22.53 -0.62
N PHE A 56 -9.09 22.06 0.41
CA PHE A 56 -9.15 20.63 0.75
C PHE A 56 -9.79 19.80 -0.36
N GLU A 57 -10.94 20.17 -0.84
CA GLU A 57 -11.68 19.45 -1.90
C GLU A 57 -10.88 19.39 -3.20
N GLU A 58 -10.26 20.49 -3.58
CA GLU A 58 -9.43 20.56 -4.77
C GLU A 58 -8.21 19.63 -4.65
N LEU A 59 -7.53 19.65 -3.50
CA LEU A 59 -6.42 18.75 -3.22
C LEU A 59 -6.84 17.28 -3.30
N MET A 60 -7.96 16.90 -2.66
CA MET A 60 -8.46 15.53 -2.73
C MET A 60 -8.84 15.14 -4.17
N GLY A 61 -9.45 16.05 -4.93
CA GLY A 61 -9.78 15.85 -6.34
C GLY A 61 -8.53 15.64 -7.22
N GLN A 62 -7.47 16.41 -7.00
CA GLN A 62 -6.20 16.26 -7.71
C GLN A 62 -5.55 14.90 -7.44
N ILE A 63 -5.53 14.45 -6.17
CA ILE A 63 -5.00 13.14 -5.78
C ILE A 63 -5.82 12.03 -6.45
N GLU A 64 -7.15 12.07 -6.34
CA GLU A 64 -8.04 11.07 -6.92
C GLU A 64 -7.89 10.98 -8.44
N GLN A 65 -7.79 12.11 -9.13
CA GLN A 65 -7.59 12.15 -10.59
C GLN A 65 -6.30 11.46 -11.02
N ARG A 66 -5.20 11.62 -10.24
CA ARG A 66 -3.92 10.98 -10.54
C ARG A 66 -3.92 9.48 -10.19
N LEU A 67 -4.57 9.08 -9.09
CA LEU A 67 -4.72 7.68 -8.73
C LEU A 67 -5.43 6.83 -9.78
N ARG A 68 -6.29 7.45 -10.60
CA ARG A 68 -7.00 6.78 -11.71
C ARG A 68 -6.16 6.60 -12.97
N LYS A 69 -4.95 7.18 -13.01
CA LYS A 69 -4.05 7.15 -14.15
C LYS A 69 -2.77 6.42 -13.79
N TRP A 70 -2.11 5.90 -14.81
CA TRP A 70 -0.77 5.37 -14.65
C TRP A 70 0.13 6.36 -13.89
N PRO A 71 0.91 5.96 -12.91
CA PRO A 71 1.19 4.59 -12.46
C PRO A 71 0.31 4.11 -11.28
N TYR A 72 -0.89 4.65 -11.10
CA TYR A 72 -1.87 4.30 -10.06
C TYR A 72 -1.35 4.49 -8.62
N CYS A 73 -0.35 5.32 -8.47
CA CYS A 73 0.14 5.83 -7.20
C CYS A 73 0.42 7.33 -7.30
N VAL A 74 0.35 8.02 -6.16
CA VAL A 74 0.50 9.49 -6.10
C VAL A 74 1.35 9.85 -4.90
N LEU A 75 2.44 10.59 -5.16
CA LEU A 75 3.26 11.21 -4.12
C LEU A 75 2.78 12.64 -3.86
N VAL A 76 2.35 12.91 -2.64
CA VAL A 76 1.90 14.23 -2.20
C VAL A 76 3.02 14.90 -1.43
N GLN A 77 3.49 16.04 -1.92
CA GLN A 77 4.60 16.82 -1.37
C GLN A 77 4.11 18.13 -0.75
N GLY A 78 4.79 18.59 0.29
CA GLY A 78 4.47 19.85 0.96
C GLY A 78 3.30 19.77 1.92
N MET A 79 2.78 18.59 2.23
CA MET A 79 1.77 18.40 3.26
C MET A 79 2.42 18.48 4.65
N SER A 80 1.63 18.92 5.63
CA SER A 80 2.06 18.98 7.03
C SER A 80 1.11 18.12 7.87
N PHE A 81 1.69 17.36 8.80
CA PHE A 81 0.94 16.45 9.67
C PHE A 81 1.08 16.85 11.14
N ASP A 82 0.00 16.72 11.89
CA ASP A 82 0.00 16.89 13.34
C ASP A 82 0.45 15.60 14.04
N GLN A 83 0.98 15.73 15.24
CA GLN A 83 1.45 14.58 16.03
C GLN A 83 0.34 13.60 16.38
N GLY A 84 -0.91 14.06 16.48
CA GLY A 84 -2.10 13.25 16.77
C GLY A 84 -2.66 12.51 15.55
N ASN A 85 -2.06 12.65 14.35
CA ASN A 85 -2.52 12.04 13.10
C ASN A 85 -3.91 12.50 12.60
N LYS A 86 -4.45 13.59 13.12
CA LYS A 86 -5.79 14.09 12.74
C LYS A 86 -5.84 14.42 11.25
N VAL A 87 -4.82 15.14 10.73
CA VAL A 87 -4.70 15.44 9.30
C VAL A 87 -4.61 14.16 8.48
N PHE A 88 -3.77 13.22 8.89
CA PHE A 88 -3.61 11.95 8.18
C PHE A 88 -4.91 11.16 8.09
N VAL A 89 -5.63 11.03 9.21
CA VAL A 89 -6.93 10.33 9.26
C VAL A 89 -7.99 11.05 8.42
N GLY A 90 -8.12 12.36 8.56
CA GLY A 90 -9.12 13.14 7.83
C GLY A 90 -8.90 13.14 6.31
N VAL A 91 -7.65 13.23 5.86
CA VAL A 91 -7.27 13.14 4.45
C VAL A 91 -7.57 11.74 3.90
N ASN A 92 -7.19 10.69 4.61
CA ASN A 92 -7.48 9.31 4.20
C ASN A 92 -8.99 9.04 4.12
N ARG A 93 -9.77 9.59 5.06
CA ARG A 93 -11.23 9.45 5.08
C ARG A 93 -11.92 10.07 3.86
N ALA A 94 -11.30 11.01 3.18
CA ALA A 94 -11.81 11.55 1.91
C ALA A 94 -11.85 10.51 0.78
N PHE A 95 -11.04 9.45 0.88
CA PHE A 95 -10.96 8.37 -0.12
C PHE A 95 -11.75 7.11 0.27
N GLY A 96 -12.21 7.01 1.50
CA GLY A 96 -12.95 5.85 1.99
C GLY A 96 -12.84 5.65 3.50
N GLU A 97 -13.24 4.50 3.97
CA GLU A 97 -13.16 4.12 5.38
C GLU A 97 -11.76 3.57 5.71
N LEU A 98 -11.15 4.11 6.77
CA LEU A 98 -9.90 3.53 7.27
C LEU A 98 -10.18 2.23 8.00
N VAL A 99 -9.38 1.21 7.72
CA VAL A 99 -9.57 -0.16 8.23
C VAL A 99 -8.34 -0.61 9.00
N ALA A 100 -8.55 -1.30 10.09
CA ALA A 100 -7.51 -1.88 10.90
C ALA A 100 -7.50 -3.42 10.80
N ARG A 101 -6.35 -4.02 11.11
CA ARG A 101 -6.27 -5.48 11.24
C ARG A 101 -7.09 -5.96 12.44
N PRO A 102 -8.08 -6.84 12.24
CA PRO A 102 -8.99 -7.24 13.33
C PRO A 102 -8.32 -8.04 14.45
N TYR A 103 -7.19 -8.72 14.19
CA TYR A 103 -6.57 -9.68 15.12
C TYR A 103 -5.62 -9.05 16.14
N GLU A 104 -5.25 -7.79 15.96
CA GLU A 104 -4.29 -7.12 16.83
C GLU A 104 -4.95 -6.44 18.05
N LYS A 105 -6.18 -6.85 18.42
CA LYS A 105 -6.81 -6.38 19.66
C LYS A 105 -6.00 -6.88 20.88
N PRO A 106 -5.57 -6.00 21.78
CA PRO A 106 -5.81 -4.55 21.88
C PRO A 106 -4.81 -3.68 21.09
N ARG A 107 -3.96 -4.25 20.25
CA ARG A 107 -2.91 -3.55 19.48
C ARG A 107 -3.34 -3.19 18.06
N ALA A 108 -4.58 -3.53 17.68
CA ALA A 108 -5.10 -3.09 16.41
C ALA A 108 -4.93 -1.58 16.30
N GLN A 109 -4.25 -1.12 15.25
CA GLN A 109 -4.01 0.28 15.00
C GLN A 109 -4.56 0.61 13.63
N LEU A 110 -5.35 1.66 13.56
CA LEU A 110 -5.80 2.21 12.29
C LEU A 110 -4.67 2.96 11.59
N VAL A 111 -3.83 3.57 12.40
CA VAL A 111 -2.60 4.24 12.00
C VAL A 111 -1.42 3.36 12.42
N HIS A 112 -0.80 2.69 11.45
CA HIS A 112 0.29 1.77 11.69
C HIS A 112 1.62 2.49 11.67
N TYR A 113 2.37 2.44 12.77
CA TYR A 113 3.74 2.91 12.84
C TYR A 113 4.68 1.79 12.37
N ILE A 114 5.37 2.01 11.25
CA ILE A 114 6.30 1.04 10.65
C ILE A 114 7.71 1.49 10.95
N GLN A 115 8.38 0.73 11.79
CA GLN A 115 9.79 0.88 12.12
C GLN A 115 10.56 -0.37 11.71
N PRO A 116 11.86 -0.26 11.41
CA PRO A 116 12.71 -1.43 11.25
C PRO A 116 12.72 -2.21 12.55
N ALA A 117 12.32 -3.47 12.51
CA ALA A 117 12.34 -4.34 13.68
C ALA A 117 13.43 -5.38 13.51
N THR A 118 14.41 -5.38 14.41
CA THR A 118 15.49 -6.37 14.45
C THR A 118 15.01 -7.73 14.96
N ASP A 119 13.88 -7.77 15.66
CA ASP A 119 13.44 -8.94 16.43
C ASP A 119 12.15 -9.60 15.88
N ILE A 120 11.64 -9.14 14.76
CA ILE A 120 10.42 -9.71 14.17
C ILE A 120 10.81 -10.69 13.06
N PRO A 121 10.35 -11.96 13.12
CA PRO A 121 10.51 -12.90 12.01
C PRO A 121 10.02 -12.29 10.69
N SER A 122 10.67 -12.64 9.61
CA SER A 122 10.53 -12.10 8.23
C SER A 122 9.09 -11.86 7.74
N ALA A 123 8.11 -12.57 8.28
CA ALA A 123 6.69 -12.46 7.93
C ALA A 123 5.98 -11.17 8.40
N ARG A 124 6.61 -10.30 9.22
CA ARG A 124 5.95 -9.14 9.83
C ARG A 124 6.70 -7.81 9.70
N GLY A 125 7.34 -7.57 8.58
CA GLY A 125 8.07 -6.31 8.35
C GLY A 125 9.56 -6.47 8.12
N GLY A 126 10.04 -7.72 8.06
CA GLY A 126 11.39 -8.08 7.62
C GLY A 126 11.52 -8.15 6.10
N HIS A 127 12.21 -9.16 5.60
CA HIS A 127 12.53 -9.33 4.17
C HIS A 127 11.32 -9.52 3.25
N GLU A 128 10.14 -9.92 3.76
CA GLU A 128 8.92 -10.05 2.96
C GLU A 128 8.47 -8.73 2.35
N SER A 129 8.68 -7.60 3.04
CA SER A 129 8.35 -6.27 2.49
C SER A 129 9.36 -5.79 1.43
N GLU A 130 10.44 -6.55 1.19
CA GLU A 130 11.41 -6.31 0.12
C GLU A 130 11.00 -6.98 -1.19
N ARG A 131 10.05 -7.93 -1.14
CA ARG A 131 9.44 -8.56 -2.31
C ARG A 131 8.20 -7.79 -2.74
N LEU A 132 7.98 -7.66 -4.03
CA LEU A 132 6.77 -7.06 -4.58
C LEU A 132 5.54 -7.88 -4.16
N HIS A 133 4.54 -7.22 -3.58
CA HIS A 133 3.33 -7.85 -3.07
C HIS A 133 2.12 -6.91 -3.06
N THR A 134 0.94 -7.50 -2.97
CA THR A 134 -0.31 -6.81 -2.63
C THR A 134 -0.51 -6.86 -1.11
N ASP A 135 -0.75 -5.73 -0.47
CA ASP A 135 -1.15 -5.70 0.95
C ASP A 135 -2.51 -6.39 1.13
N THR A 136 -2.67 -7.08 2.25
CA THR A 136 -3.92 -7.80 2.58
C THR A 136 -4.39 -8.79 1.49
N ALA A 137 -3.45 -9.38 0.74
CA ALA A 137 -3.76 -10.44 -0.22
C ALA A 137 -4.42 -11.67 0.43
N ASP A 138 -4.31 -11.80 1.75
CA ASP A 138 -4.94 -12.79 2.62
C ASP A 138 -6.33 -12.36 3.15
N TRP A 139 -6.91 -11.26 2.62
CA TRP A 139 -8.27 -10.78 2.94
C TRP A 139 -9.23 -11.03 1.77
N GLU A 140 -10.54 -11.05 2.10
CA GLU A 140 -11.60 -11.13 1.09
C GLU A 140 -12.66 -10.05 1.34
N PRO A 141 -12.73 -9.04 0.47
CA PRO A 141 -11.74 -8.69 -0.56
C PRO A 141 -10.47 -8.05 0.03
N PRO A 142 -9.34 -8.04 -0.70
CA PRO A 142 -8.18 -7.22 -0.33
C PRO A 142 -8.53 -5.75 -0.23
N ILE A 143 -7.71 -4.98 0.49
CA ILE A 143 -7.90 -3.53 0.62
C ILE A 143 -7.64 -2.82 -0.71
N GLU A 144 -8.38 -1.74 -0.99
CA GLU A 144 -8.29 -1.05 -2.27
C GLU A 144 -7.22 0.03 -2.33
N LEU A 145 -6.99 0.75 -1.22
CA LEU A 145 -6.04 1.86 -1.21
C LEU A 145 -5.12 1.77 0.00
N ILE A 146 -3.84 2.02 -0.24
CA ILE A 146 -2.83 2.17 0.80
C ILE A 146 -2.40 3.63 0.85
N SER A 147 -2.21 4.15 2.04
CA SER A 147 -1.54 5.42 2.25
C SER A 147 -0.37 5.29 3.20
N MET A 148 0.71 6.03 2.92
CA MET A 148 1.93 5.97 3.70
C MET A 148 2.60 7.36 3.81
N VAL A 149 2.87 7.80 5.03
CA VAL A 149 3.63 9.04 5.29
C VAL A 149 5.04 8.68 5.72
N CYS A 150 6.03 9.37 5.17
CA CYS A 150 7.39 9.35 5.67
C CYS A 150 7.51 10.34 6.85
N VAL A 151 7.63 9.83 8.07
CA VAL A 151 7.85 10.64 9.27
C VAL A 151 9.34 10.91 9.47
N ARG A 152 10.17 9.89 9.27
CA ARG A 152 11.64 9.98 9.23
C ARG A 152 12.16 9.06 8.14
N ALA A 153 12.96 9.60 7.26
CA ALA A 153 13.63 8.82 6.21
C ALA A 153 14.78 7.99 6.82
N ASP A 154 15.22 6.98 6.08
CA ASP A 154 16.46 6.27 6.42
C ASP A 154 17.64 7.21 6.12
N PRO A 155 18.50 7.51 7.10
CA PRO A 155 19.63 8.43 6.92
C PRO A 155 20.65 7.97 5.85
N ASP A 156 20.72 6.66 5.62
CA ASP A 156 21.60 6.06 4.62
C ASP A 156 20.93 5.85 3.25
N GLY A 157 19.70 6.36 3.09
CA GLY A 157 18.96 6.30 1.82
C GLY A 157 18.35 4.92 1.49
N GLY A 158 18.31 4.01 2.45
CA GLY A 158 17.61 2.74 2.35
C GLY A 158 16.08 2.89 2.43
N GLY A 159 15.37 1.77 2.30
CA GLY A 159 13.90 1.76 2.42
C GLY A 159 13.20 2.55 1.31
N ARG A 160 13.79 2.61 0.11
CA ARG A 160 13.18 3.22 -1.08
C ARG A 160 11.89 2.50 -1.42
N SER A 161 10.86 3.22 -1.80
CA SER A 161 9.59 2.64 -2.24
C SER A 161 9.72 2.12 -3.67
N ARG A 162 9.16 0.94 -3.90
CA ARG A 162 9.04 0.32 -5.21
C ARG A 162 7.58 0.06 -5.51
N VAL A 163 7.15 0.42 -6.71
CA VAL A 163 5.78 0.20 -7.20
C VAL A 163 5.86 -0.35 -8.62
N LEU A 164 5.07 -1.39 -8.88
CA LEU A 164 4.91 -1.94 -10.22
C LEU A 164 3.42 -2.07 -10.51
N ASP A 165 2.96 -1.45 -11.57
CA ASP A 165 1.55 -1.39 -11.95
C ASP A 165 1.13 -2.56 -12.86
N VAL A 166 -0.18 -2.81 -12.89
CA VAL A 166 -0.77 -3.94 -13.62
C VAL A 166 -0.53 -3.86 -15.13
N ASP A 167 -0.53 -2.66 -15.72
CA ASP A 167 -0.32 -2.50 -17.16
C ASP A 167 1.12 -2.90 -17.52
N SER A 168 2.10 -2.38 -16.76
CA SER A 168 3.51 -2.74 -16.89
C SER A 168 3.76 -4.24 -16.64
N ILE A 169 3.06 -4.83 -15.67
CA ILE A 169 3.14 -6.27 -15.39
C ILE A 169 2.67 -7.09 -16.60
N ARG A 170 1.49 -6.76 -17.13
CA ARG A 170 0.89 -7.49 -18.26
C ARG A 170 1.76 -7.41 -19.51
N GLU A 171 2.31 -6.22 -19.81
CA GLU A 171 3.25 -6.04 -20.90
C GLU A 171 4.51 -6.88 -20.72
N GLU A 172 5.17 -6.83 -19.54
CA GLU A 172 6.37 -7.61 -19.26
C GLU A 172 6.14 -9.12 -19.32
N VAL A 173 5.00 -9.60 -18.78
CA VAL A 173 4.64 -11.02 -18.85
C VAL A 173 4.40 -11.45 -20.29
N ASN A 174 3.66 -10.65 -21.08
CA ASN A 174 3.41 -10.96 -22.46
C ASN A 174 4.70 -10.99 -23.30
N ASP A 175 5.57 -9.99 -23.10
CA ASP A 175 6.81 -9.84 -23.86
C ASP A 175 7.83 -10.94 -23.54
N LYS A 176 7.94 -11.36 -22.26
CA LYS A 176 8.97 -12.30 -21.80
C LYS A 176 8.51 -13.74 -21.72
N LEU A 177 7.23 -13.97 -21.42
CA LEU A 177 6.68 -15.31 -21.16
C LEU A 177 5.65 -15.70 -22.25
N GLY A 178 5.16 -14.75 -23.03
CA GLY A 178 4.19 -14.96 -24.08
C GLY A 178 2.73 -14.95 -23.63
N ALA A 179 1.83 -14.78 -24.60
CA ALA A 179 0.39 -14.66 -24.38
C ALA A 179 -0.25 -15.88 -23.67
N ALA A 180 0.29 -17.06 -23.85
CA ALA A 180 -0.22 -18.26 -23.18
C ALA A 180 -0.05 -18.19 -21.67
N THR A 181 1.13 -17.78 -21.18
CA THR A 181 1.39 -17.60 -19.75
C THR A 181 0.54 -16.46 -19.17
N LEU A 182 0.41 -15.35 -19.89
CA LEU A 182 -0.47 -14.25 -19.49
C LEU A 182 -1.91 -14.75 -19.33
N ASN A 183 -2.41 -15.52 -20.30
CA ASN A 183 -3.76 -16.09 -20.23
C ASN A 183 -3.95 -17.00 -19.01
N HIS A 184 -2.97 -17.87 -18.67
CA HIS A 184 -3.05 -18.70 -17.45
C HIS A 184 -3.21 -17.82 -16.20
N LEU A 185 -2.40 -16.78 -16.05
CA LEU A 185 -2.44 -15.87 -14.90
C LEU A 185 -3.75 -15.06 -14.82
N GLU A 186 -4.42 -14.82 -15.94
CA GLU A 186 -5.67 -14.05 -16.03
C GLU A 186 -6.93 -14.92 -15.89
N THR A 187 -6.88 -16.20 -16.24
CA THR A 187 -8.09 -17.04 -16.34
C THR A 187 -8.12 -18.20 -15.35
N GLU A 188 -6.96 -18.70 -14.92
CA GLU A 188 -6.91 -19.79 -13.98
C GLU A 188 -6.85 -19.28 -12.53
N ALA A 189 -7.82 -19.73 -11.73
CA ALA A 189 -7.83 -19.41 -10.32
C ALA A 189 -6.81 -20.26 -9.56
N VAL A 190 -6.09 -19.63 -8.63
CA VAL A 190 -5.21 -20.28 -7.67
C VAL A 190 -5.74 -20.10 -6.25
N PRO A 191 -5.41 -21.01 -5.31
CA PRO A 191 -5.89 -20.92 -3.94
C PRO A 191 -5.09 -19.87 -3.15
N TRP A 192 -5.80 -19.09 -2.34
CA TRP A 192 -5.25 -18.09 -1.43
C TRP A 192 -5.62 -18.43 -0.01
N GLN A 193 -4.65 -18.58 0.86
CA GLN A 193 -4.89 -18.77 2.29
C GLN A 193 -5.41 -17.48 2.88
N LEU A 194 -6.65 -17.47 3.37
CA LEU A 194 -7.21 -16.35 4.07
C LEU A 194 -6.70 -16.29 5.51
N ALA A 195 -6.52 -15.09 6.01
CA ALA A 195 -6.16 -14.87 7.40
C ALA A 195 -7.25 -15.38 8.34
N SER A 196 -6.88 -16.01 9.46
CA SER A 196 -7.82 -16.59 10.42
C SER A 196 -8.83 -15.58 10.97
N TYR A 197 -8.41 -14.32 11.13
CA TYR A 197 -9.26 -13.21 11.58
C TYR A 197 -10.25 -12.69 10.50
N CYS A 198 -10.08 -13.14 9.24
CA CYS A 198 -11.04 -12.93 8.14
C CYS A 198 -11.94 -14.15 7.92
N GLY A 199 -12.06 -15.03 8.91
CA GLY A 199 -12.82 -16.27 8.80
C GLY A 199 -11.98 -17.49 8.40
N GLY A 200 -10.73 -17.30 8.00
CA GLY A 200 -9.83 -18.36 7.57
C GLY A 200 -10.29 -19.05 6.28
N GLY A 201 -9.73 -20.24 6.02
CA GLY A 201 -10.07 -21.01 4.83
C GLY A 201 -9.27 -20.59 3.60
N VAL A 202 -9.76 -20.96 2.43
CA VAL A 202 -9.10 -20.71 1.15
C VAL A 202 -10.08 -20.12 0.16
N GLN A 203 -9.66 -19.05 -0.51
CA GLN A 203 -10.38 -18.42 -1.60
C GLN A 203 -9.66 -18.69 -2.92
N TRP A 204 -10.40 -19.02 -3.98
CA TRP A 204 -9.86 -19.20 -5.31
C TRP A 204 -10.06 -17.95 -6.15
N ARG A 205 -8.98 -17.38 -6.70
CA ARG A 205 -9.01 -16.19 -7.57
C ARG A 205 -7.78 -16.15 -8.46
N THR A 206 -7.89 -15.42 -9.57
CA THR A 206 -6.78 -15.22 -10.52
C THR A 206 -5.72 -14.28 -9.95
N ILE A 207 -4.51 -14.34 -10.50
CA ILE A 207 -3.39 -13.44 -10.19
C ILE A 207 -3.60 -12.07 -10.84
N LEU A 208 -4.01 -12.08 -12.10
CA LEU A 208 -4.20 -10.90 -12.93
C LEU A 208 -5.62 -10.82 -13.45
N THR A 209 -6.05 -9.63 -13.78
CA THR A 209 -7.15 -9.32 -14.68
C THR A 209 -6.69 -8.18 -15.59
N GLU A 210 -7.55 -7.71 -16.49
CA GLU A 210 -7.25 -6.55 -17.33
C GLU A 210 -6.84 -5.31 -16.51
N SER A 211 -7.38 -5.15 -15.30
CA SER A 211 -7.21 -3.94 -14.50
C SER A 211 -6.71 -4.16 -13.08
N ASN A 212 -6.51 -5.40 -12.65
CA ASN A 212 -6.11 -5.68 -11.28
C ASN A 212 -4.99 -6.72 -11.23
N VAL A 213 -4.18 -6.60 -10.18
CA VAL A 213 -3.17 -7.59 -9.78
C VAL A 213 -3.34 -7.93 -8.30
N CYS A 214 -3.29 -9.21 -7.97
CA CYS A 214 -3.15 -9.67 -6.59
C CYS A 214 -1.99 -10.65 -6.53
N TRP A 215 -0.98 -10.32 -5.75
CA TRP A 215 0.22 -11.13 -5.65
C TRP A 215 0.78 -11.19 -4.24
N ARG A 216 0.92 -12.41 -3.74
CA ARG A 216 1.66 -12.71 -2.52
C ARG A 216 1.96 -14.21 -2.47
N ARG A 217 3.10 -14.62 -3.00
CA ARG A 217 3.45 -16.02 -3.24
C ARG A 217 3.20 -16.92 -2.03
N TYR A 218 3.66 -16.53 -0.84
CA TYR A 218 3.53 -17.37 0.34
C TYR A 218 2.08 -17.70 0.74
N THR A 219 1.10 -16.86 0.39
CA THR A 219 -0.32 -17.14 0.70
C THR A 219 -0.88 -18.20 -0.23
N ILE A 220 -0.37 -18.30 -1.45
CA ILE A 220 -0.70 -19.35 -2.40
C ILE A 220 -0.08 -20.67 -1.93
N ASP A 221 1.23 -20.66 -1.63
CA ASP A 221 1.95 -21.86 -1.18
C ASP A 221 1.33 -22.40 0.11
N ALA A 222 0.99 -21.56 1.08
CA ALA A 222 0.31 -21.95 2.31
C ALA A 222 -1.08 -22.56 2.06
N ALA A 223 -1.82 -22.08 1.06
CA ALA A 223 -3.11 -22.63 0.68
C ALA A 223 -2.97 -24.02 0.03
N LEU A 224 -1.98 -24.20 -0.83
CA LEU A 224 -1.67 -25.51 -1.43
C LEU A 224 -1.29 -26.53 -0.34
N ASP A 225 -0.40 -26.16 0.57
CA ASP A 225 0.03 -27.00 1.69
C ASP A 225 -1.13 -27.37 2.62
N SER A 226 -2.00 -26.41 2.96
CA SER A 226 -3.09 -26.63 3.92
C SER A 226 -4.26 -27.46 3.36
N THR A 227 -4.48 -27.38 2.04
CA THR A 227 -5.61 -28.06 1.39
C THR A 227 -5.21 -29.38 0.69
N GLY A 228 -3.92 -29.57 0.38
CA GLY A 228 -3.44 -30.62 -0.49
C GLY A 228 -3.88 -30.44 -1.96
N ALA A 229 -4.39 -29.25 -2.32
CA ALA A 229 -4.75 -28.95 -3.70
C ALA A 229 -3.51 -28.92 -4.60
N THR A 230 -3.70 -29.33 -5.84
CA THR A 230 -2.64 -29.31 -6.85
C THR A 230 -3.03 -28.37 -7.98
N LEU A 231 -2.06 -27.61 -8.47
CA LEU A 231 -2.19 -26.83 -9.70
C LEU A 231 -1.60 -27.62 -10.87
N SER A 232 -1.97 -27.25 -12.10
CA SER A 232 -1.34 -27.80 -13.29
C SER A 232 0.17 -27.50 -13.29
N PRO A 233 1.02 -28.36 -13.90
CA PRO A 233 2.44 -28.05 -14.07
C PRO A 233 2.67 -26.72 -14.79
N GLU A 234 1.82 -26.38 -15.75
CA GLU A 234 1.82 -25.15 -16.51
C GLU A 234 1.58 -23.95 -15.59
N MET A 235 0.59 -24.02 -14.69
CA MET A 235 0.31 -22.95 -13.73
C MET A 235 1.40 -22.79 -12.69
N LEU A 236 1.97 -23.88 -12.17
CA LEU A 236 3.11 -23.81 -11.25
C LEU A 236 4.30 -23.13 -11.91
N SER A 237 4.62 -23.52 -13.16
CA SER A 237 5.66 -22.86 -13.96
C SER A 237 5.35 -21.38 -14.21
N ALA A 238 4.09 -21.03 -14.46
CA ALA A 238 3.66 -19.65 -14.67
C ALA A 238 3.85 -18.79 -13.41
N LEU A 239 3.55 -19.33 -12.22
CA LEU A 239 3.77 -18.63 -10.94
C LEU A 239 5.26 -18.32 -10.69
N ASP A 240 6.14 -19.30 -10.93
CA ASP A 240 7.59 -19.15 -10.75
C ASP A 240 8.17 -18.15 -11.77
N ALA A 241 7.75 -18.26 -13.02
CA ALA A 241 8.16 -17.33 -14.08
C ALA A 241 7.64 -15.91 -13.82
N PHE A 242 6.41 -15.77 -13.34
CA PHE A 242 5.82 -14.49 -12.95
C PHE A 242 6.63 -13.81 -11.84
N GLU A 243 6.94 -14.53 -10.76
CA GLU A 243 7.75 -13.98 -9.66
C GLU A 243 9.12 -13.50 -10.16
N ASN A 244 9.74 -14.28 -11.03
CA ASN A 244 11.03 -13.89 -11.63
C ASN A 244 10.92 -12.63 -12.50
N VAL A 245 9.86 -12.52 -13.32
CA VAL A 245 9.62 -11.36 -14.19
C VAL A 245 9.40 -10.10 -13.37
N ILE A 246 8.49 -10.11 -12.40
CA ILE A 246 8.19 -8.92 -11.58
C ILE A 246 9.39 -8.49 -10.73
N THR A 247 10.20 -9.43 -10.27
CA THR A 247 11.40 -9.14 -9.47
C THR A 247 12.48 -8.43 -10.27
N ASN A 248 12.63 -8.77 -11.57
CA ASN A 248 13.75 -8.33 -12.40
C ASN A 248 13.37 -7.29 -13.46
N THR A 249 12.11 -6.86 -13.53
CA THR A 249 11.69 -5.88 -14.54
C THR A 249 12.26 -4.49 -14.27
N PRO A 250 12.79 -3.80 -15.31
CA PRO A 250 13.21 -2.41 -15.19
C PRO A 250 12.02 -1.43 -15.11
N ARG A 251 10.79 -1.89 -15.37
CA ARG A 251 9.57 -1.07 -15.31
C ARG A 251 9.13 -0.74 -13.89
N THR A 252 9.72 -1.39 -12.87
CA THR A 252 9.48 -1.06 -11.47
C THR A 252 9.87 0.40 -11.21
N ILE A 253 8.92 1.18 -10.71
CA ILE A 253 9.14 2.55 -10.25
C ILE A 253 9.84 2.49 -8.90
N ASP A 254 10.98 3.19 -8.76
CA ASP A 254 11.80 3.21 -7.56
C ASP A 254 12.09 4.66 -7.15
N PHE A 255 11.68 5.04 -5.94
CA PHE A 255 11.86 6.39 -5.42
C PHE A 255 12.05 6.40 -3.91
N LEU A 256 12.78 7.42 -3.41
CA LEU A 256 12.92 7.67 -1.99
C LEU A 256 11.88 8.71 -1.56
N MET A 257 11.15 8.41 -0.50
CA MET A 257 10.25 9.39 0.12
C MET A 257 11.04 10.26 1.11
N SER A 258 10.83 11.57 1.01
CA SER A 258 11.33 12.56 1.97
C SER A 258 10.37 12.71 3.16
N GLU A 259 10.87 13.25 4.25
CA GLU A 259 10.05 13.52 5.44
C GLU A 259 8.88 14.47 5.11
N GLY A 260 7.69 14.14 5.59
CA GLY A 260 6.45 14.85 5.32
C GLY A 260 5.76 14.48 4.00
N GLU A 261 6.37 13.65 3.15
CA GLU A 261 5.70 13.17 1.94
C GLU A 261 4.69 12.06 2.24
N LEU A 262 3.55 12.12 1.55
CA LEU A 262 2.46 11.14 1.64
C LEU A 262 2.33 10.41 0.30
N LEU A 263 2.41 9.10 0.31
CA LEU A 263 2.16 8.23 -0.83
C LEU A 263 0.76 7.62 -0.72
N PHE A 264 -0.01 7.70 -1.80
CA PHE A 264 -1.18 6.86 -2.03
C PHE A 264 -0.89 5.87 -3.14
N SER A 265 -1.38 4.63 -3.02
CA SER A 265 -1.24 3.59 -4.03
C SER A 265 -2.53 2.78 -4.15
N ASP A 266 -3.06 2.63 -5.36
CA ASP A 266 -4.19 1.71 -5.62
C ASP A 266 -3.68 0.27 -5.54
N ASN A 267 -3.99 -0.38 -4.42
CA ASN A 267 -3.51 -1.71 -4.07
C ASN A 267 -4.10 -2.85 -4.93
N ARG A 268 -5.11 -2.53 -5.76
CA ARG A 268 -5.67 -3.47 -6.73
C ARG A 268 -4.91 -3.40 -8.05
N ARG A 269 -4.35 -2.23 -8.38
CA ARG A 269 -3.67 -1.97 -9.65
C ARG A 269 -2.16 -2.01 -9.54
N THR A 270 -1.63 -2.07 -8.31
CA THR A 270 -0.18 -2.06 -8.06
C THR A 270 0.21 -3.14 -7.08
N ILE A 271 1.42 -3.65 -7.27
CA ILE A 271 2.16 -4.36 -6.24
C ILE A 271 3.32 -3.47 -5.79
N HIS A 272 3.68 -3.58 -4.53
CA HIS A 272 4.69 -2.70 -3.95
C HIS A 272 5.71 -3.45 -3.11
N ALA A 273 6.86 -2.82 -2.92
CA ALA A 273 7.94 -3.30 -2.07
C ALA A 273 8.72 -2.11 -1.50
N ARG A 274 9.70 -2.40 -0.69
CA ARG A 274 10.76 -1.45 -0.32
C ARG A 274 12.13 -2.08 -0.55
N THR A 275 13.14 -1.24 -0.72
CA THR A 275 14.53 -1.73 -0.67
C THR A 275 14.92 -2.05 0.79
N PRO A 276 15.98 -2.83 1.01
CA PRO A 276 16.56 -3.01 2.34
C PRO A 276 16.77 -1.66 3.05
N ILE A 277 16.55 -1.67 4.35
CA ILE A 277 16.83 -0.52 5.22
C ILE A 277 18.25 -0.70 5.73
N SER A 278 19.02 0.37 5.72
CA SER A 278 20.38 0.34 6.24
C SER A 278 20.38 0.08 7.75
N THR A 279 21.10 -0.97 8.16
CA THR A 279 21.23 -1.34 9.57
C THR A 279 22.71 -1.42 9.96
N ASN A 280 23.51 -0.41 9.70
CA ASN A 280 24.94 -0.36 10.04
C ASN A 280 25.23 -0.73 11.51
N GLY A 281 24.68 -1.86 11.99
CA GLY A 281 24.78 -2.35 13.38
C GLY A 281 23.97 -1.57 14.40
N LYS A 282 23.14 -0.61 13.95
CA LYS A 282 22.21 0.16 14.78
C LYS A 282 20.79 0.02 14.23
N THR A 283 19.78 0.08 15.07
CA THR A 283 18.39 0.25 14.64
C THR A 283 18.27 1.52 13.81
N SER A 284 17.80 1.42 12.58
CA SER A 284 17.51 2.60 11.77
C SER A 284 16.37 3.39 12.43
N ASP A 285 16.52 4.71 12.51
CA ASP A 285 15.47 5.61 13.02
C ASP A 285 14.33 5.84 12.03
N ARG A 286 14.34 5.15 10.88
CA ARG A 286 13.29 5.26 9.87
C ARG A 286 11.93 5.00 10.48
N LEU A 287 11.00 5.92 10.25
CA LEU A 287 9.62 5.81 10.71
C LEU A 287 8.66 6.17 9.59
N MET A 288 7.76 5.25 9.27
CA MET A 288 6.64 5.48 8.37
C MET A 288 5.33 5.31 9.15
N ILE A 289 4.30 6.02 8.71
CA ILE A 289 2.92 5.82 9.14
C ILE A 289 2.16 5.27 7.94
N ARG A 290 1.38 4.19 8.12
CA ARG A 290 0.55 3.58 7.08
C ARG A 290 -0.89 3.44 7.55
N SER A 291 -1.83 3.64 6.65
CA SER A 291 -3.22 3.21 6.80
C SER A 291 -3.70 2.46 5.57
N TRP A 292 -4.71 1.64 5.78
CA TRP A 292 -5.48 0.97 4.74
C TRP A 292 -6.84 1.63 4.61
N VAL A 293 -7.28 1.85 3.38
CA VAL A 293 -8.55 2.51 3.11
C VAL A 293 -9.41 1.60 2.24
N ARG A 294 -10.62 1.33 2.70
CA ARG A 294 -11.66 0.67 1.93
C ARG A 294 -12.48 1.73 1.21
N ARG A 295 -12.48 1.66 -0.10
CA ARG A 295 -13.30 2.52 -0.94
C ARG A 295 -14.76 2.01 -0.94
N GLY A 296 -15.70 2.92 -0.90
CA GLY A 296 -17.14 2.59 -0.98
C GLY A 296 -17.60 2.42 -2.43
#